data_bac91fdca0fb45eba0609405c0e59d71
#
_entry.id   bac91fdca0fb45eba0609405c0e59d71
#
_cell.length_a   1.000
_cell.length_b   1.000
_cell.length_c   1.000
_cell.angle_alpha   90.00
_cell.angle_beta   90.00
_cell.angle_gamma   90.00
#
_symmetry.space_group_name_H-M   'P 1'
#
loop_
_entity.id
_entity.type
_entity.pdbx_description
1 polymer ?
#
loop_
_entity_poly.entity_id
_entity_poly.type
_entity_poly.pdbx_seq_one_letter_code
_entity_poly.pdbx_strand_id
1 'polypeptide(L)'
;MAARGRFPERVVYIWGESGAGKTHLLKAFAELCAARGAAYGTAAEYEPQARRPILVLDDIEGLAEEGQADLFNAFNDHAFTFLLVAATSAPRDVPLRRDLATRLATGLTYRLHALTDAEKGAALAAHARVRGFGLNDDVASYLLTHARRDMGSLIAALDALDRYSLETGRIVTVPLLKAALDESRA
;
A
#
# COMPACT_ATOMS: atom_id res chain seq x y z
N MET A 1 -1.48 30.23 -7.55
CA MET A 1 -0.26 29.66 -8.19
C MET A 1 0.18 28.47 -7.33
N ALA A 2 -0.21 27.26 -7.71
CA ALA A 2 0.22 26.05 -6.98
C ALA A 2 1.71 25.82 -7.26
N ALA A 3 2.52 25.81 -6.22
CA ALA A 3 3.93 25.46 -6.29
C ALA A 3 4.05 24.09 -6.99
N ARG A 4 4.67 24.05 -8.14
CA ARG A 4 5.09 22.82 -8.81
C ARG A 4 6.20 22.21 -7.97
N GLY A 5 5.81 21.51 -6.88
CA GLY A 5 6.74 20.82 -6.02
C GLY A 5 7.50 19.80 -6.85
N ARG A 6 8.77 20.07 -7.10
CA ARG A 6 9.70 19.10 -7.69
C ARG A 6 10.01 18.09 -6.60
N PHE A 7 9.94 16.80 -6.90
CA PHE A 7 10.41 15.79 -5.97
C PHE A 7 11.91 16.00 -5.72
N PRO A 8 12.37 15.94 -4.46
CA PRO A 8 13.78 16.15 -4.14
C PRO A 8 14.67 15.07 -4.76
N GLU A 9 14.13 13.85 -4.87
CA GLU A 9 14.80 12.71 -5.46
C GLU A 9 13.95 12.11 -6.59
N ARG A 10 14.62 11.51 -7.56
CA ARG A 10 13.96 10.92 -8.73
C ARG A 10 13.42 9.52 -8.47
N VAL A 11 14.02 8.80 -7.55
CA VAL A 11 13.66 7.42 -7.20
C VAL A 11 13.47 7.30 -5.70
N VAL A 12 12.39 6.65 -5.30
CA VAL A 12 12.15 6.19 -3.93
C VAL A 12 11.89 4.69 -3.98
N TYR A 13 12.66 3.94 -3.22
CA TYR A 13 12.55 2.50 -3.07
C TYR A 13 12.08 2.17 -1.66
N ILE A 14 10.91 1.54 -1.56
CA ILE A 14 10.32 1.11 -0.28
C ILE A 14 10.38 -0.42 -0.22
N TRP A 15 10.87 -0.94 0.90
CA TRP A 15 10.92 -2.38 1.08
C TRP A 15 10.49 -2.81 2.48
N GLY A 16 10.07 -4.06 2.63
CA GLY A 16 9.62 -4.59 3.91
C GLY A 16 8.80 -5.85 3.72
N GLU A 17 8.53 -6.52 4.82
CA GLU A 17 7.78 -7.77 4.85
C GLU A 17 6.37 -7.64 4.25
N SER A 18 5.78 -8.77 3.87
CA SER A 18 4.37 -8.80 3.47
C SER A 18 3.49 -8.27 4.61
N GLY A 19 2.47 -7.48 4.27
CA GLY A 19 1.59 -6.85 5.27
C GLY A 19 2.16 -5.60 5.95
N ALA A 20 3.38 -5.14 5.62
CA ALA A 20 3.94 -3.90 6.16
C ALA A 20 3.23 -2.61 5.67
N GLY A 21 2.26 -2.70 4.75
CA GLY A 21 1.51 -1.54 4.25
C GLY A 21 2.07 -0.91 2.98
N LYS A 22 3.04 -1.54 2.30
CA LYS A 22 3.66 -1.03 1.06
C LYS A 22 2.63 -0.66 0.00
N THR A 23 1.79 -1.61 -0.38
CA THR A 23 0.72 -1.42 -1.38
C THR A 23 -0.22 -0.27 -1.02
N HIS A 24 -0.61 -0.16 0.26
CA HIS A 24 -1.49 0.91 0.72
C HIS A 24 -0.82 2.28 0.56
N LEU A 25 0.45 2.40 0.95
CA LEU A 25 1.22 3.62 0.81
C LEU A 25 1.39 4.02 -0.67
N LEU A 26 1.70 3.05 -1.55
CA LEU A 26 1.86 3.29 -2.98
C LEU A 26 0.55 3.77 -3.63
N LYS A 27 -0.57 3.14 -3.31
CA LYS A 27 -1.90 3.54 -3.81
C LYS A 27 -2.27 4.94 -3.34
N ALA A 28 -2.13 5.23 -2.05
CA ALA A 28 -2.40 6.56 -1.51
C ALA A 28 -1.52 7.65 -2.16
N PHE A 29 -0.24 7.35 -2.41
CA PHE A 29 0.66 8.26 -3.13
C PHE A 29 0.21 8.49 -4.57
N ALA A 30 -0.17 7.43 -5.29
CA ALA A 30 -0.62 7.54 -6.66
C ALA A 30 -1.92 8.38 -6.77
N GLU A 31 -2.87 8.18 -5.87
CA GLU A 31 -4.09 8.98 -5.77
C GLU A 31 -3.77 10.46 -5.50
N LEU A 32 -2.91 10.74 -4.54
CA LEU A 32 -2.48 12.11 -4.22
C LEU A 32 -1.82 12.80 -5.42
N CYS A 33 -1.10 12.05 -6.24
CA CYS A 33 -0.38 12.56 -7.40
C CYS A 33 -1.12 12.34 -8.74
N ALA A 34 -2.36 11.87 -8.74
CA ALA A 34 -3.13 11.55 -9.95
C ALA A 34 -3.22 12.75 -10.93
N ALA A 35 -3.48 13.95 -10.43
CA ALA A 35 -3.51 15.19 -11.23
C ALA A 35 -2.14 15.55 -11.86
N ARG A 36 -1.05 14.92 -11.40
CA ARG A 36 0.32 15.08 -11.94
C ARG A 36 0.70 13.93 -12.87
N GLY A 37 -0.24 13.06 -13.23
CA GLY A 37 -0.02 11.94 -14.13
C GLY A 37 0.62 10.73 -13.47
N ALA A 38 0.41 10.53 -12.16
CA ALA A 38 0.82 9.32 -11.48
C ALA A 38 -0.02 8.13 -11.94
N ALA A 39 0.63 6.98 -12.15
CA ALA A 39 -0.02 5.72 -12.43
C ALA A 39 0.54 4.65 -11.46
N TYR A 40 -0.37 4.03 -10.72
CA TYR A 40 -0.08 2.83 -9.91
C TYR A 40 -0.29 1.59 -10.78
N GLY A 41 0.59 0.62 -10.61
CA GLY A 41 0.46 -0.72 -11.15
C GLY A 41 1.34 -1.69 -10.38
N THR A 42 1.05 -2.97 -10.52
CA THR A 42 1.92 -4.04 -10.04
C THR A 42 2.96 -4.38 -11.12
N ALA A 43 4.02 -5.08 -10.74
CA ALA A 43 5.00 -5.57 -11.73
C ALA A 43 4.36 -6.44 -12.83
N ALA A 44 3.31 -7.21 -12.47
CA ALA A 44 2.57 -8.05 -13.43
C ALA A 44 1.74 -7.23 -14.45
N GLU A 45 1.36 -6.01 -14.09
CA GLU A 45 0.58 -5.08 -14.90
C GLU A 45 1.47 -4.06 -15.63
N TYR A 46 2.80 -4.17 -15.48
CA TYR A 46 3.73 -3.24 -16.10
C TYR A 46 3.73 -3.42 -17.63
N GLU A 47 3.37 -2.37 -18.32
CA GLU A 47 3.40 -2.32 -19.78
C GLU A 47 4.69 -1.64 -20.26
N PRO A 48 5.62 -2.37 -20.89
CA PRO A 48 6.79 -1.77 -21.53
C PRO A 48 6.39 -0.63 -22.47
N GLN A 49 7.19 0.44 -22.49
CA GLN A 49 6.98 1.65 -23.29
C GLN A 49 5.79 2.55 -22.88
N ALA A 50 4.95 2.17 -21.92
CA ALA A 50 3.96 3.05 -21.35
C ALA A 50 4.66 4.15 -20.52
N ARG A 51 4.82 5.34 -21.11
CA ARG A 51 5.54 6.45 -20.47
C ARG A 51 4.61 7.29 -19.62
N ARG A 52 4.95 7.42 -18.33
CA ARG A 52 4.21 8.23 -17.34
C ARG A 52 5.18 9.15 -16.61
N PRO A 53 4.79 10.42 -16.33
CA PRO A 53 5.67 11.33 -15.60
C PRO A 53 5.96 10.88 -14.17
N ILE A 54 5.01 10.22 -13.52
CA ILE A 54 5.17 9.60 -12.19
C ILE A 54 4.76 8.14 -12.31
N LEU A 55 5.71 7.24 -12.07
CA LEU A 55 5.51 5.79 -12.11
C LEU A 55 5.54 5.23 -10.70
N VAL A 56 4.52 4.45 -10.34
CA VAL A 56 4.37 3.80 -9.03
C VAL A 56 4.21 2.31 -9.25
N LEU A 57 5.24 1.52 -8.90
CA LEU A 57 5.27 0.08 -9.14
C LEU A 57 5.36 -0.71 -7.84
N ASP A 58 4.39 -1.57 -7.64
CA ASP A 58 4.36 -2.50 -6.51
C ASP A 58 4.92 -3.87 -6.93
N ASP A 59 5.44 -4.60 -5.93
CA ASP A 59 5.99 -5.97 -6.08
C ASP A 59 7.02 -6.05 -7.23
N ILE A 60 7.97 -5.09 -7.26
CA ILE A 60 8.94 -4.92 -8.37
C ILE A 60 9.74 -6.19 -8.68
N GLU A 61 9.92 -7.09 -7.70
CA GLU A 61 10.57 -8.38 -7.86
C GLU A 61 9.85 -9.33 -8.83
N GLY A 62 8.56 -9.10 -9.08
CA GLY A 62 7.76 -9.84 -10.06
C GLY A 62 7.88 -9.34 -11.49
N LEU A 63 8.72 -8.33 -11.75
CA LEU A 63 8.85 -7.74 -13.07
C LEU A 63 9.53 -8.72 -14.05
N ALA A 64 8.85 -9.03 -15.16
CA ALA A 64 9.40 -9.87 -16.21
C ALA A 64 10.69 -9.29 -16.81
N GLU A 65 11.54 -10.12 -17.41
CA GLU A 65 12.85 -9.71 -17.93
C GLU A 65 12.75 -8.55 -18.93
N GLU A 66 11.76 -8.60 -19.83
CA GLU A 66 11.48 -7.53 -20.78
C GLU A 66 11.11 -6.21 -20.08
N GLY A 67 10.26 -6.28 -19.05
CA GLY A 67 9.89 -5.12 -18.22
C GLY A 67 11.07 -4.54 -17.46
N GLN A 68 11.98 -5.40 -16.96
CA GLN A 68 13.21 -4.95 -16.30
C GLN A 68 14.13 -4.20 -17.28
N ALA A 69 14.26 -4.69 -18.52
CA ALA A 69 15.06 -4.02 -19.56
C ALA A 69 14.42 -2.68 -19.96
N ASP A 70 13.09 -2.64 -20.14
CA ASP A 70 12.39 -1.41 -20.50
C ASP A 70 12.47 -0.36 -19.37
N LEU A 71 12.28 -0.76 -18.11
CA LEU A 71 12.38 0.15 -16.97
C LEU A 71 13.81 0.70 -16.81
N PHE A 72 14.83 -0.13 -17.04
CA PHE A 72 16.22 0.31 -17.05
C PHE A 72 16.48 1.36 -18.15
N ASN A 73 16.00 1.12 -19.37
CA ASN A 73 16.10 2.06 -20.48
C ASN A 73 15.33 3.36 -20.17
N ALA A 74 14.09 3.25 -19.69
CA ALA A 74 13.28 4.39 -19.28
C ALA A 74 13.96 5.25 -18.19
N PHE A 75 14.71 4.60 -17.28
CA PHE A 75 15.51 5.30 -16.28
C PHE A 75 16.62 6.11 -16.95
N ASN A 76 17.40 5.50 -17.85
CA ASN A 76 18.53 6.15 -18.53
C ASN A 76 18.07 7.28 -19.45
N ASP A 77 16.95 7.09 -20.16
CA ASP A 77 16.37 8.05 -21.10
C ASP A 77 15.61 9.18 -20.41
N HIS A 78 15.56 9.21 -19.08
CA HIS A 78 14.79 10.20 -18.31
C HIS A 78 13.30 10.23 -18.68
N ALA A 79 12.73 9.06 -19.02
CA ALA A 79 11.34 8.94 -19.49
C ALA A 79 10.29 9.20 -18.40
N PHE A 80 10.67 9.24 -17.13
CA PHE A 80 9.84 9.64 -15.99
C PHE A 80 10.55 10.69 -15.13
N THR A 81 9.78 11.52 -14.44
CA THR A 81 10.28 12.53 -13.51
C THR A 81 10.42 11.98 -12.09
N PHE A 82 9.61 10.97 -11.75
CA PHE A 82 9.63 10.31 -10.44
C PHE A 82 9.21 8.85 -10.55
N LEU A 83 9.92 7.99 -9.82
CA LEU A 83 9.67 6.57 -9.69
C LEU A 83 9.57 6.19 -8.21
N LEU A 84 8.42 5.63 -7.81
CA LEU A 84 8.22 5.01 -6.51
C LEU A 84 8.06 3.51 -6.72
N VAL A 85 8.90 2.72 -6.08
CA VAL A 85 8.81 1.25 -6.15
C VAL A 85 8.70 0.63 -4.79
N ALA A 86 8.02 -0.52 -4.71
CA ALA A 86 7.99 -1.34 -3.53
C ALA A 86 8.45 -2.77 -3.81
N ALA A 87 9.11 -3.37 -2.81
CA ALA A 87 9.62 -4.73 -2.83
C ALA A 87 9.54 -5.40 -1.46
N THR A 88 9.75 -6.71 -1.42
CA THR A 88 9.88 -7.45 -0.15
C THR A 88 11.27 -7.37 0.45
N SER A 89 12.31 -7.11 -0.38
CA SER A 89 13.73 -7.09 0.01
C SER A 89 14.42 -5.78 -0.34
N ALA A 90 15.59 -5.55 0.26
CA ALA A 90 16.41 -4.38 -0.03
C ALA A 90 16.93 -4.41 -1.49
N PRO A 91 17.29 -3.25 -2.08
CA PRO A 91 17.73 -3.18 -3.49
C PRO A 91 18.89 -4.10 -3.85
N ARG A 92 19.79 -4.40 -2.91
CA ARG A 92 20.93 -5.30 -3.12
C ARG A 92 20.56 -6.78 -3.16
N ASP A 93 19.40 -7.13 -2.56
CA ASP A 93 18.95 -8.51 -2.35
C ASP A 93 17.73 -8.86 -3.22
N VAL A 94 17.17 -7.88 -3.95
CA VAL A 94 16.02 -8.07 -4.83
C VAL A 94 16.41 -8.90 -6.06
N PRO A 95 15.59 -9.89 -6.49
CA PRO A 95 15.89 -10.75 -7.62
C PRO A 95 15.63 -10.04 -8.97
N LEU A 96 16.30 -8.94 -9.21
CA LEU A 96 16.26 -8.17 -10.45
C LEU A 96 17.63 -8.21 -11.13
N ARG A 97 17.67 -7.84 -12.40
CA ARG A 97 18.91 -7.59 -13.12
C ARG A 97 19.78 -6.60 -12.34
N ARG A 98 21.06 -6.89 -12.24
CA ARG A 98 22.01 -6.12 -11.44
C ARG A 98 22.08 -4.64 -11.84
N ASP A 99 21.98 -4.35 -13.13
CA ASP A 99 22.00 -3.00 -13.66
C ASP A 99 20.79 -2.19 -13.17
N LEU A 100 19.58 -2.76 -13.24
CA LEU A 100 18.35 -2.14 -12.73
C LEU A 100 18.40 -1.98 -11.20
N ALA A 101 18.75 -3.04 -10.45
CA ALA A 101 18.85 -2.99 -8.99
C ALA A 101 19.82 -1.87 -8.53
N THR A 102 20.97 -1.73 -9.21
CA THR A 102 21.92 -0.65 -8.93
C THR A 102 21.31 0.73 -9.16
N ARG A 103 20.53 0.92 -10.23
CA ARG A 103 19.83 2.19 -10.51
C ARG A 103 18.78 2.51 -9.45
N LEU A 104 17.98 1.52 -9.05
CA LEU A 104 16.99 1.69 -7.99
C LEU A 104 17.65 2.06 -6.66
N ALA A 105 18.81 1.50 -6.36
CA ALA A 105 19.58 1.79 -5.14
C ALA A 105 20.18 3.21 -5.10
N THR A 106 20.24 3.94 -6.22
CA THR A 106 20.75 5.32 -6.23
C THR A 106 19.77 6.33 -5.62
N GLY A 107 18.50 5.96 -5.48
CA GLY A 107 17.47 6.80 -4.87
C GLY A 107 17.39 6.66 -3.36
N LEU A 108 16.36 7.29 -2.78
CA LEU A 108 16.07 7.12 -1.35
C LEU A 108 15.50 5.72 -1.10
N THR A 109 16.09 5.03 -0.14
CA THR A 109 15.65 3.69 0.25
C THR A 109 15.10 3.71 1.67
N TYR A 110 13.86 3.24 1.83
CA TYR A 110 13.18 3.15 3.13
C TYR A 110 12.74 1.72 3.42
N ARG A 111 13.02 1.27 4.64
CA ARG A 111 12.42 0.04 5.14
C ARG A 111 11.10 0.36 5.82
N LEU A 112 10.04 -0.30 5.40
CA LEU A 112 8.74 -0.23 6.04
C LEU A 112 8.58 -1.44 6.97
N HIS A 113 8.36 -1.16 8.27
CA HIS A 113 8.12 -2.19 9.27
C HIS A 113 6.62 -2.48 9.36
N ALA A 114 6.28 -3.76 9.59
CA ALA A 114 4.91 -4.11 9.89
C ALA A 114 4.47 -3.40 11.19
N LEU A 115 3.23 -2.93 11.21
CA LEU A 115 2.65 -2.31 12.41
C LEU A 115 2.56 -3.32 13.55
N THR A 116 2.90 -2.89 14.75
CA THR A 116 2.61 -3.61 15.99
C THR A 116 1.09 -3.69 16.22
N ASP A 117 0.64 -4.59 17.06
CA ASP A 117 -0.79 -4.71 17.38
C ASP A 117 -1.36 -3.43 18.00
N ALA A 118 -0.56 -2.71 18.80
CA ALA A 118 -0.94 -1.39 19.34
C ALA A 118 -1.11 -0.34 18.22
N GLU A 119 -0.20 -0.29 17.26
CA GLU A 119 -0.30 0.63 16.11
C GLU A 119 -1.46 0.26 15.18
N LYS A 120 -1.72 -1.04 14.97
CA LYS A 120 -2.91 -1.51 14.24
C LYS A 120 -4.19 -1.09 14.93
N GLY A 121 -4.29 -1.26 16.26
CA GLY A 121 -5.42 -0.81 17.05
C GLY A 121 -5.67 0.70 16.91
N ALA A 122 -4.60 1.50 17.01
CA ALA A 122 -4.68 2.95 16.81
C ALA A 122 -5.14 3.33 15.38
N ALA A 123 -4.64 2.63 14.36
CA ALA A 123 -5.04 2.84 12.97
C ALA A 123 -6.53 2.48 12.74
N LEU A 124 -7.01 1.37 13.31
CA LEU A 124 -8.42 0.97 13.26
C LEU A 124 -9.33 1.99 13.96
N ALA A 125 -8.92 2.48 15.12
CA ALA A 125 -9.66 3.53 15.84
C ALA A 125 -9.71 4.86 15.07
N ALA A 126 -8.62 5.22 14.39
CA ALA A 126 -8.58 6.39 13.52
C ALA A 126 -9.51 6.22 12.30
N HIS A 127 -9.52 5.04 11.67
CA HIS A 127 -10.40 4.73 10.55
C HIS A 127 -11.88 4.79 10.95
N ALA A 128 -12.25 4.18 12.09
CA ALA A 128 -13.61 4.24 12.64
C ALA A 128 -14.08 5.69 12.88
N ARG A 129 -13.21 6.54 13.43
CA ARG A 129 -13.50 7.96 13.65
C ARG A 129 -13.79 8.72 12.36
N VAL A 130 -13.03 8.48 11.30
CA VAL A 130 -13.28 9.12 9.99
C VAL A 130 -14.64 8.72 9.44
N ARG A 131 -15.10 7.49 9.73
CA ARG A 131 -16.43 7.00 9.35
C ARG A 131 -17.55 7.43 10.30
N GLY A 132 -17.24 8.10 11.41
CA GLY A 132 -18.22 8.66 12.33
C GLY A 132 -18.66 7.73 13.46
N PHE A 133 -17.98 6.62 13.72
CA PHE A 133 -18.29 5.75 14.86
C PHE A 133 -17.10 5.52 15.79
N GLY A 134 -17.41 5.17 17.05
CA GLY A 134 -16.42 4.80 18.06
C GLY A 134 -16.07 3.32 17.99
N LEU A 135 -14.78 3.00 17.97
CA LEU A 135 -14.29 1.64 18.11
C LEU A 135 -13.88 1.40 19.57
N ASN A 136 -14.59 0.49 20.26
CA ASN A 136 -14.25 0.09 21.62
C ASN A 136 -13.02 -0.82 21.62
N ASP A 137 -12.21 -0.75 22.68
CA ASP A 137 -10.97 -1.54 22.82
C ASP A 137 -11.24 -3.05 22.75
N ASP A 138 -12.36 -3.52 23.29
CA ASP A 138 -12.76 -4.94 23.21
C ASP A 138 -12.99 -5.40 21.76
N VAL A 139 -13.62 -4.56 20.94
CA VAL A 139 -13.88 -4.84 19.52
C VAL A 139 -12.57 -4.82 18.73
N ALA A 140 -11.69 -3.83 18.98
CA ALA A 140 -10.37 -3.76 18.38
C ALA A 140 -9.52 -4.98 18.74
N SER A 141 -9.48 -5.36 20.01
CA SER A 141 -8.75 -6.54 20.50
C SER A 141 -9.29 -7.83 19.90
N TYR A 142 -10.60 -7.95 19.77
CA TYR A 142 -11.22 -9.12 19.14
C TYR A 142 -10.84 -9.23 17.66
N LEU A 143 -10.87 -8.14 16.92
CA LEU A 143 -10.44 -8.08 15.51
C LEU A 143 -8.98 -8.53 15.36
N LEU A 144 -8.08 -7.96 16.16
CA LEU A 144 -6.64 -8.30 16.12
C LEU A 144 -6.34 -9.76 16.46
N THR A 145 -7.22 -10.41 17.25
CA THR A 145 -7.04 -11.80 17.69
C THR A 145 -7.67 -12.81 16.74
N HIS A 146 -8.81 -12.49 16.11
CA HIS A 146 -9.65 -13.46 15.39
C HIS A 146 -9.75 -13.22 13.88
N ALA A 147 -9.35 -12.04 13.38
CA ALA A 147 -9.29 -11.75 11.95
C ALA A 147 -7.87 -11.97 11.39
N ARG A 148 -7.74 -11.93 10.06
CA ARG A 148 -6.43 -11.92 9.41
C ARG A 148 -5.67 -10.65 9.83
N ARG A 149 -4.41 -10.81 10.22
CA ARG A 149 -3.59 -9.77 10.84
C ARG A 149 -3.06 -8.70 9.89
N ASP A 150 -3.35 -8.79 8.59
CA ASP A 150 -3.01 -7.74 7.64
C ASP A 150 -4.02 -6.57 7.74
N MET A 151 -3.51 -5.34 7.60
CA MET A 151 -4.34 -4.13 7.78
C MET A 151 -5.51 -4.06 6.80
N GLY A 152 -5.34 -4.56 5.57
CA GLY A 152 -6.42 -4.58 4.58
C GLY A 152 -7.61 -5.42 5.04
N SER A 153 -7.35 -6.65 5.52
CA SER A 153 -8.38 -7.52 6.06
C SER A 153 -9.03 -6.96 7.34
N LEU A 154 -8.23 -6.33 8.21
CA LEU A 154 -8.75 -5.70 9.43
C LEU A 154 -9.67 -4.51 9.12
N ILE A 155 -9.30 -3.66 8.16
CA ILE A 155 -10.13 -2.54 7.69
C ILE A 155 -11.40 -3.06 7.02
N ALA A 156 -11.30 -4.06 6.15
CA ALA A 156 -12.47 -4.66 5.50
C ALA A 156 -13.46 -5.24 6.51
N ALA A 157 -12.97 -5.91 7.56
CA ALA A 157 -13.81 -6.43 8.64
C ALA A 157 -14.47 -5.29 9.43
N LEU A 158 -13.76 -4.19 9.68
CA LEU A 158 -14.29 -3.00 10.35
C LEU A 158 -15.36 -2.30 9.51
N ASP A 159 -15.15 -2.21 8.19
CA ASP A 159 -16.10 -1.64 7.24
C ASP A 159 -17.39 -2.50 7.12
N ALA A 160 -17.24 -3.82 7.17
CA ALA A 160 -18.38 -4.73 7.21
C ALA A 160 -19.19 -4.58 8.51
N LEU A 161 -18.50 -4.43 9.63
CA LEU A 161 -19.12 -4.18 10.93
C LEU A 161 -19.89 -2.84 10.97
N ASP A 162 -19.30 -1.78 10.42
CA ASP A 162 -19.95 -0.46 10.30
C ASP A 162 -21.24 -0.56 9.49
N ARG A 163 -21.18 -1.18 8.33
CA ARG A 163 -22.35 -1.40 7.46
C ARG A 163 -23.45 -2.20 8.18
N TYR A 164 -23.09 -3.31 8.81
CA TYR A 164 -24.02 -4.15 9.55
C TYR A 164 -24.63 -3.44 10.76
N SER A 165 -23.87 -2.58 11.44
CA SER A 165 -24.34 -1.72 12.52
C SER A 165 -25.41 -0.72 12.03
N LEU A 166 -25.17 -0.08 10.86
CA LEU A 166 -26.11 0.85 10.24
C LEU A 166 -27.40 0.15 9.78
N GLU A 167 -27.29 -1.01 9.13
CA GLU A 167 -28.43 -1.78 8.63
C GLU A 167 -29.33 -2.31 9.76
N THR A 168 -28.72 -2.72 10.87
CA THR A 168 -29.46 -3.29 12.02
C THR A 168 -29.84 -2.26 13.07
N GLY A 169 -29.34 -1.04 13.01
CA GLY A 169 -29.51 0.01 14.01
C GLY A 169 -28.89 -0.33 15.37
N ARG A 170 -27.88 -1.23 15.39
CA ARG A 170 -27.25 -1.72 16.62
C ARG A 170 -25.91 -1.06 16.86
N ILE A 171 -25.56 -0.83 18.12
CA ILE A 171 -24.25 -0.30 18.53
C ILE A 171 -23.16 -1.32 18.26
N VAL A 172 -22.00 -0.84 17.82
CA VAL A 172 -20.79 -1.64 17.55
C VAL A 172 -20.31 -2.33 18.83
N THR A 173 -20.39 -3.66 18.84
CA THR A 173 -20.00 -4.54 19.96
C THR A 173 -19.39 -5.82 19.43
N VAL A 174 -18.68 -6.59 20.31
CA VAL A 174 -18.11 -7.89 19.93
C VAL A 174 -19.18 -8.90 19.44
N PRO A 175 -20.37 -9.04 20.06
CA PRO A 175 -21.43 -9.89 19.49
C PRO A 175 -21.89 -9.47 18.10
N LEU A 176 -22.00 -8.16 17.82
CA LEU A 176 -22.34 -7.66 16.49
C LEU A 176 -21.26 -7.98 15.47
N LEU A 177 -19.98 -7.84 15.86
CA LEU A 177 -18.85 -8.18 15.02
C LEU A 177 -18.86 -9.67 14.63
N LYS A 178 -19.14 -10.57 15.58
CA LYS A 178 -19.26 -12.00 15.30
C LYS A 178 -20.34 -12.26 14.24
N ALA A 179 -21.53 -11.68 14.42
CA ALA A 179 -22.62 -11.82 13.47
C ALA A 179 -22.24 -11.31 12.07
N ALA A 180 -21.61 -10.13 11.97
CA ALA A 180 -21.17 -9.56 10.70
C ALA A 180 -20.10 -10.42 9.98
N LEU A 181 -19.17 -11.04 10.74
CA LEU A 181 -18.17 -11.92 10.18
C LEU A 181 -18.74 -13.26 9.73
N ASP A 182 -19.76 -13.78 10.39
CA ASP A 182 -20.43 -15.04 10.01
C ASP A 182 -21.24 -14.84 8.73
N GLU A 183 -21.95 -13.73 8.55
CA GLU A 183 -22.64 -13.39 7.31
C GLU A 183 -21.69 -13.21 6.12
N SER A 184 -20.50 -12.65 6.35
CA SER A 184 -19.52 -12.47 5.28
C SER A 184 -18.84 -13.76 4.79
N ARG A 185 -19.08 -14.88 5.49
CA ARG A 185 -18.57 -16.23 5.15
C ARG A 185 -19.61 -17.12 4.49
N ALA A 186 -20.87 -16.73 4.50
CA ALA A 186 -22.00 -17.46 3.89
C ALA A 186 -22.22 -17.03 2.44
#